data_c917d04256a459bbcaca63bf7f88b994
#
_entry.id   c917d04256a459bbcaca63bf7f88b994
#
_cell.length_a   1.000
_cell.length_b   1.000
_cell.length_c   1.000
_cell.angle_alpha   90.00
_cell.angle_beta   90.00
_cell.angle_gamma   90.00
#
_symmetry.space_group_name_H-M   'P 1'
#
loop_
_entity.id
_entity.type
_entity.pdbx_description
1 polymer ?
#
loop_
_entity_poly.entity_id
_entity_poly.type
_entity_poly.pdbx_seq_one_letter_code
_entity_poly.pdbx_strand_id
1 'polypeptide(L)'
;MANQNRRILFKLKNKLQNKLIEMERLGIISRVSEQCEWINSIVIVEKGDKIRICIDPKHLNQALNKFHFPIPSLDELKQDLKDSQYFTVLDLKDGFWHIELDEESKKLCTFSSPFGLWQFNRMPFGINIASEIFQKYMTDTFGDLPGVKFYIDDIIVTGKTLREHDENLGRLMVRALKSGVKFNQKKLQFTQSSVKFFGHIFSKNKVDVDPERISAINSIPNPKNLEDVQKFLGIVNYIRDFIPNLPSLTVNIRNLLKKDSEFLWLDNHQAEFDSIKEVIRNVTSCTTFDENMPIILETDASSYGLGACLKQGDKIISFASRCLSETEKEYGQIEKEFLAVFFACKKFHNYIYGRKVTIISDHRPLESIINKDISKIGSKRLQRIRLKLHKYDLDLKYKPGKSIPVADYLSRYVSNNLIAVDFEENFMKQMIHSVNISDDKLKIYQAETDKDKECSLLKKYFAEGWPSDKSKVPDEIKFFYNLRNEIYVSDDLVFYQDRIIVPKSLRENVLKDLHEGHMGITKTLRFAKESVYW
;
A
#
# COMPACT_ATOMS: atom_id res chain seq x y z
N MET A 1 10.92 -30.93 -10.46
CA MET A 1 10.13 -30.15 -11.44
C MET A 1 11.08 -29.39 -12.36
N ALA A 2 11.10 -29.68 -13.65
CA ALA A 2 11.92 -28.95 -14.62
C ALA A 2 11.02 -28.03 -15.44
N ASN A 3 11.28 -26.73 -15.40
CA ASN A 3 10.61 -25.78 -16.28
C ASN A 3 11.22 -25.86 -17.68
N GLN A 4 10.40 -25.70 -18.73
CA GLN A 4 10.88 -25.67 -20.10
C GLN A 4 11.90 -24.52 -20.31
N ASN A 5 13.03 -24.83 -20.94
CA ASN A 5 14.04 -23.84 -21.28
C ASN A 5 13.46 -22.78 -22.23
N ARG A 6 13.50 -21.52 -21.83
CA ARG A 6 13.15 -20.41 -22.73
C ARG A 6 14.20 -20.28 -23.82
N ARG A 7 13.76 -20.11 -25.08
CA ARG A 7 14.67 -19.82 -26.19
C ARG A 7 15.33 -18.45 -25.99
N ILE A 8 16.66 -18.45 -26.02
CA ILE A 8 17.45 -17.23 -25.89
C ILE A 8 17.80 -16.71 -27.27
N LEU A 9 17.60 -15.42 -27.49
CA LEU A 9 17.92 -14.76 -28.76
C LEU A 9 19.43 -14.91 -29.07
N PHE A 10 19.77 -15.20 -30.33
CA PHE A 10 21.17 -15.40 -30.74
C PHE A 10 22.06 -14.21 -30.37
N LYS A 11 21.57 -12.97 -30.51
CA LYS A 11 22.32 -11.75 -30.16
C LYS A 11 22.72 -11.67 -28.68
N LEU A 12 22.00 -12.35 -27.78
CA LEU A 12 22.25 -12.35 -26.33
C LEU A 12 23.14 -13.48 -25.88
N LYS A 13 23.40 -14.48 -26.73
CA LYS A 13 24.07 -15.71 -26.34
C LYS A 13 25.50 -15.46 -25.83
N ASN A 14 26.28 -14.62 -26.55
CA ASN A 14 27.63 -14.27 -26.13
C ASN A 14 27.65 -13.40 -24.87
N LYS A 15 26.72 -12.42 -24.77
CA LYS A 15 26.59 -11.59 -23.58
C LYS A 15 26.24 -12.43 -22.35
N LEU A 16 25.33 -13.42 -22.52
CA LEU A 16 24.97 -14.36 -21.48
C LEU A 16 26.15 -15.21 -21.02
N GLN A 17 26.89 -15.79 -21.96
CA GLN A 17 28.07 -16.61 -21.64
C GLN A 17 29.09 -15.85 -20.82
N ASN A 18 29.45 -14.63 -21.26
CA ASN A 18 30.36 -13.78 -20.54
C ASN A 18 29.87 -13.42 -19.14
N LYS A 19 28.54 -13.16 -19.00
CA LYS A 19 27.96 -12.85 -17.70
C LYS A 19 27.94 -14.03 -16.75
N LEU A 20 27.69 -15.25 -17.24
CA LEU A 20 27.75 -16.46 -16.43
C LEU A 20 29.18 -16.72 -15.93
N ILE A 21 30.18 -16.57 -16.79
CA ILE A 21 31.61 -16.69 -16.40
C ILE A 21 31.99 -15.62 -15.35
N GLU A 22 31.52 -14.39 -15.53
CA GLU A 22 31.75 -13.32 -14.55
C GLU A 22 31.12 -13.69 -13.19
N MET A 23 29.87 -14.15 -13.20
CA MET A 23 29.14 -14.52 -11.97
C MET A 23 29.78 -15.74 -11.28
N GLU A 24 30.25 -16.73 -12.04
CA GLU A 24 30.99 -17.88 -11.51
C GLU A 24 32.27 -17.44 -10.83
N ARG A 25 33.08 -16.56 -11.49
CA ARG A 25 34.31 -16.00 -10.92
C ARG A 25 34.06 -15.21 -9.62
N LEU A 26 32.91 -14.55 -9.52
CA LEU A 26 32.51 -13.79 -8.32
C LEU A 26 31.91 -14.68 -7.23
N GLY A 27 31.75 -16.00 -7.46
CA GLY A 27 31.14 -16.92 -6.52
C GLY A 27 29.63 -16.74 -6.35
N ILE A 28 28.98 -16.02 -7.26
CA ILE A 28 27.52 -15.78 -7.24
C ILE A 28 26.77 -17.05 -7.66
N ILE A 29 27.32 -17.77 -8.63
CA ILE A 29 26.80 -19.04 -9.15
C ILE A 29 27.90 -20.09 -9.19
N SER A 30 27.52 -21.35 -9.21
CA SER A 30 28.39 -22.49 -9.44
C SER A 30 27.77 -23.47 -10.44
N ARG A 31 28.62 -24.25 -11.12
CA ARG A 31 28.16 -25.29 -12.03
C ARG A 31 27.63 -26.48 -11.26
N VAL A 32 26.61 -27.12 -11.83
CA VAL A 32 25.99 -28.31 -11.26
C VAL A 32 26.19 -29.47 -12.23
N SER A 33 26.80 -30.55 -11.72
CA SER A 33 27.02 -31.80 -12.47
C SER A 33 26.09 -32.93 -12.06
N GLU A 34 25.37 -32.75 -10.93
CA GLU A 34 24.47 -33.74 -10.38
C GLU A 34 23.04 -33.60 -10.92
N GLN A 35 22.23 -34.66 -10.79
CA GLN A 35 20.80 -34.57 -11.11
C GLN A 35 20.09 -33.64 -10.12
N CYS A 36 19.35 -32.67 -10.65
CA CYS A 36 18.58 -31.73 -9.86
C CYS A 36 17.08 -32.01 -10.01
N GLU A 37 16.41 -32.10 -8.89
CA GLU A 37 14.94 -32.26 -8.85
C GLU A 37 14.22 -30.96 -9.24
N TRP A 38 14.89 -29.82 -9.07
CA TRP A 38 14.32 -28.50 -9.27
C TRP A 38 15.18 -27.66 -10.22
N ILE A 39 14.61 -27.29 -11.38
CA ILE A 39 15.31 -26.49 -12.40
C ILE A 39 14.41 -25.32 -12.81
N ASN A 40 14.88 -24.11 -12.63
CA ASN A 40 14.19 -22.89 -13.03
C ASN A 40 14.60 -22.43 -14.42
N SER A 41 13.71 -21.71 -15.11
CA SER A 41 14.04 -20.96 -16.32
C SER A 41 14.72 -19.64 -15.97
N ILE A 42 15.49 -19.07 -16.90
CA ILE A 42 16.04 -17.73 -16.75
C ILE A 42 15.32 -16.68 -17.61
N VAL A 43 15.34 -15.45 -17.12
CA VAL A 43 14.93 -14.27 -17.86
C VAL A 43 16.12 -13.33 -17.93
N ILE A 44 16.44 -12.86 -19.15
CA ILE A 44 17.52 -11.92 -19.39
C ILE A 44 16.90 -10.54 -19.56
N VAL A 45 17.28 -9.60 -18.70
CA VAL A 45 16.88 -8.20 -18.79
C VAL A 45 18.06 -7.39 -19.34
N GLU A 46 17.87 -6.77 -20.52
CA GLU A 46 18.86 -5.85 -21.10
C GLU A 46 18.68 -4.45 -20.50
N LYS A 47 19.78 -3.82 -20.09
CA LYS A 47 19.84 -2.42 -19.69
C LYS A 47 21.06 -1.75 -20.34
N GLY A 48 20.85 -1.17 -21.52
CA GLY A 48 21.95 -0.71 -22.36
C GLY A 48 22.84 -1.88 -22.79
N ASP A 49 24.14 -1.75 -22.62
CA ASP A 49 25.10 -2.82 -22.96
C ASP A 49 25.20 -3.94 -21.93
N LYS A 50 24.58 -3.77 -20.77
CA LYS A 50 24.62 -4.75 -19.68
C LYS A 50 23.39 -5.65 -19.70
N ILE A 51 23.58 -6.88 -19.26
CA ILE A 51 22.48 -7.82 -19.03
C ILE A 51 22.41 -8.18 -17.54
N ARG A 52 21.17 -8.41 -17.06
CA ARG A 52 20.87 -8.98 -15.76
C ARG A 52 20.21 -10.34 -15.96
N ILE A 53 20.70 -11.34 -15.24
CA ILE A 53 20.10 -12.68 -15.23
C ILE A 53 19.20 -12.78 -14.00
N CYS A 54 17.93 -13.07 -14.24
CA CYS A 54 16.93 -13.35 -13.21
C CYS A 54 16.45 -14.79 -13.39
N ILE A 55 16.14 -15.47 -12.31
CA ILE A 55 15.36 -16.73 -12.42
C ILE A 55 13.87 -16.41 -12.58
N ASP A 56 13.14 -17.30 -13.24
CA ASP A 56 11.67 -17.27 -13.30
C ASP A 56 11.11 -18.46 -12.49
N PRO A 57 11.10 -18.33 -11.14
CA PRO A 57 10.84 -19.46 -10.26
C PRO A 57 9.34 -19.56 -9.95
N LYS A 58 8.51 -19.69 -11.01
CA LYS A 58 7.05 -19.64 -10.91
C LYS A 58 6.47 -20.60 -9.87
N HIS A 59 6.93 -21.86 -9.91
CA HIS A 59 6.47 -22.89 -8.97
C HIS A 59 7.11 -22.73 -7.59
N LEU A 60 8.37 -22.28 -7.52
CA LEU A 60 9.04 -22.01 -6.26
C LEU A 60 8.34 -20.85 -5.54
N ASN A 61 8.02 -19.76 -6.24
CA ASN A 61 7.29 -18.64 -5.66
C ASN A 61 5.88 -18.99 -5.14
N GLN A 62 5.24 -20.04 -5.72
CA GLN A 62 3.98 -20.57 -5.23
C GLN A 62 4.13 -21.46 -3.98
N ALA A 63 5.28 -22.12 -3.85
CA ALA A 63 5.59 -23.02 -2.74
C ALA A 63 6.22 -22.29 -1.54
N LEU A 64 6.82 -21.12 -1.76
CA LEU A 64 7.43 -20.33 -0.70
C LEU A 64 6.36 -19.78 0.25
N ASN A 65 6.58 -19.97 1.54
CA ASN A 65 5.80 -19.30 2.57
C ASN A 65 5.99 -17.78 2.48
N LYS A 66 4.92 -17.03 2.71
CA LYS A 66 5.00 -15.57 2.79
C LYS A 66 5.91 -15.19 3.95
N PHE A 67 6.91 -14.39 3.66
CA PHE A 67 7.76 -13.78 4.67
C PHE A 67 7.35 -12.32 4.81
N HIS A 68 6.86 -11.94 5.99
CA HIS A 68 6.43 -10.57 6.25
C HIS A 68 7.48 -9.85 7.08
N PHE A 69 8.17 -8.91 6.44
CA PHE A 69 9.02 -7.95 7.13
C PHE A 69 8.60 -6.53 6.74
N PRO A 70 8.43 -5.60 7.70
CA PRO A 70 7.96 -4.25 7.39
C PRO A 70 8.99 -3.52 6.52
N ILE A 71 8.52 -3.02 5.38
CA ILE A 71 9.26 -2.11 4.52
C ILE A 71 8.74 -0.70 4.82
N PRO A 72 9.60 0.29 5.11
CA PRO A 72 9.16 1.62 5.51
C PRO A 72 8.34 2.30 4.40
N SER A 73 7.28 2.97 4.79
CA SER A 73 6.48 3.81 3.90
C SER A 73 7.16 5.16 3.62
N LEU A 74 6.70 5.86 2.58
CA LEU A 74 7.18 7.22 2.30
C LEU A 74 6.94 8.17 3.48
N ASP A 75 5.80 8.03 4.17
CA ASP A 75 5.45 8.89 5.30
C ASP A 75 6.40 8.66 6.50
N GLU A 76 6.78 7.42 6.77
CA GLU A 76 7.79 7.09 7.79
C GLU A 76 9.15 7.67 7.42
N LEU A 77 9.58 7.51 6.15
CA LEU A 77 10.84 8.08 5.67
C LEU A 77 10.84 9.61 5.77
N LYS A 78 9.74 10.29 5.42
CA LYS A 78 9.60 11.75 5.58
C LYS A 78 9.79 12.18 7.03
N GLN A 79 9.24 11.43 7.98
CA GLN A 79 9.36 11.72 9.40
C GLN A 79 10.78 11.48 9.91
N ASP A 80 11.39 10.38 9.51
CA ASP A 80 12.75 10.02 9.88
C ASP A 80 13.81 11.03 9.38
N LEU A 81 13.59 11.62 8.21
CA LEU A 81 14.50 12.59 7.58
C LEU A 81 14.21 14.05 7.98
N LYS A 82 13.24 14.28 8.87
CA LYS A 82 12.90 15.61 9.37
C LYS A 82 14.11 16.31 9.99
N ASP A 83 14.19 17.62 9.79
CA ASP A 83 15.24 18.54 10.30
C ASP A 83 16.66 18.26 9.77
N SER A 84 16.86 17.23 8.97
CA SER A 84 18.15 16.96 8.33
C SER A 84 18.48 18.02 7.28
N GLN A 85 19.75 18.42 7.19
CA GLN A 85 20.24 19.44 6.25
C GLN A 85 21.32 18.89 5.31
N TYR A 86 22.01 17.84 5.73
CA TYR A 86 23.09 17.19 4.97
C TYR A 86 22.72 15.74 4.73
N PHE A 87 22.86 15.32 3.49
CA PHE A 87 22.43 14.02 3.04
C PHE A 87 23.51 13.34 2.19
N THR A 88 23.70 12.06 2.37
CA THR A 88 24.45 11.18 1.46
C THR A 88 23.57 10.00 1.09
N VAL A 89 23.43 9.75 -0.21
CA VAL A 89 22.70 8.57 -0.71
C VAL A 89 23.69 7.59 -1.32
N LEU A 90 23.56 6.33 -0.92
CA LEU A 90 24.38 5.21 -1.34
C LEU A 90 23.49 4.11 -1.89
N ASP A 91 23.85 3.60 -3.07
CA ASP A 91 23.18 2.45 -3.70
C ASP A 91 24.07 1.22 -3.52
N LEU A 92 23.49 0.10 -3.10
CA LEU A 92 24.26 -1.13 -2.96
C LEU A 92 24.59 -1.73 -4.34
N LYS A 93 25.82 -2.14 -4.50
CA LYS A 93 26.21 -2.85 -5.71
C LYS A 93 25.70 -4.28 -5.65
N ASP A 94 24.78 -4.62 -6.59
CA ASP A 94 24.22 -5.97 -6.72
C ASP A 94 23.53 -6.48 -5.43
N GLY A 95 22.69 -5.64 -4.82
CA GLY A 95 22.10 -5.77 -3.48
C GLY A 95 21.80 -7.19 -3.00
N PHE A 96 20.93 -7.93 -3.70
CA PHE A 96 20.53 -9.29 -3.28
C PHE A 96 21.69 -10.30 -3.21
N TRP A 97 22.77 -10.09 -3.96
CA TRP A 97 23.93 -10.98 -3.92
C TRP A 97 24.78 -10.87 -2.65
N HIS A 98 24.45 -9.95 -1.72
CA HIS A 98 25.05 -9.92 -0.39
C HIS A 98 24.54 -11.06 0.51
N ILE A 99 23.38 -11.63 0.21
CA ILE A 99 22.80 -12.72 0.98
C ILE A 99 23.26 -14.06 0.44
N GLU A 100 23.93 -14.86 1.26
CA GLU A 100 24.31 -16.24 0.96
C GLU A 100 23.12 -17.17 1.16
N LEU A 101 22.99 -18.15 0.27
CA LEU A 101 21.98 -19.20 0.38
C LEU A 101 22.58 -20.41 1.10
N ASP A 102 21.79 -21.07 1.93
CA ASP A 102 22.11 -22.40 2.45
C ASP A 102 22.06 -23.47 1.35
N GLU A 103 22.59 -24.66 1.62
CA GLU A 103 22.72 -25.72 0.62
C GLU A 103 21.37 -26.19 0.05
N GLU A 104 20.28 -26.15 0.84
CA GLU A 104 18.94 -26.51 0.37
C GLU A 104 18.38 -25.43 -0.55
N SER A 105 18.49 -24.18 -0.17
CA SER A 105 18.06 -23.03 -0.98
C SER A 105 18.85 -22.91 -2.30
N LYS A 106 20.15 -23.23 -2.29
CA LYS A 106 20.97 -23.28 -3.52
C LYS A 106 20.37 -24.28 -4.53
N LYS A 107 20.01 -25.49 -4.08
CA LYS A 107 19.38 -26.51 -4.94
C LYS A 107 18.07 -26.03 -5.54
N LEU A 108 17.24 -25.33 -4.78
CA LEU A 108 15.97 -24.75 -5.25
C LEU A 108 16.20 -23.60 -6.25
N CYS A 109 17.33 -22.91 -6.18
CA CYS A 109 17.72 -21.82 -7.07
C CYS A 109 18.58 -22.29 -8.26
N THR A 110 18.54 -23.60 -8.59
CA THR A 110 19.18 -24.14 -9.79
C THR A 110 18.44 -23.69 -11.04
N PHE A 111 19.18 -23.35 -12.09
CA PHE A 111 18.63 -22.94 -13.37
C PHE A 111 19.39 -23.53 -14.56
N SER A 112 18.70 -23.63 -15.69
CA SER A 112 19.30 -24.11 -16.93
C SER A 112 19.62 -22.96 -17.90
N SER A 113 20.72 -23.12 -18.61
CA SER A 113 21.16 -22.22 -19.68
C SER A 113 21.63 -23.03 -20.89
N PRO A 114 21.83 -22.40 -22.07
CA PRO A 114 22.46 -23.07 -23.21
C PRO A 114 23.89 -23.59 -22.96
N PHE A 115 24.49 -23.18 -21.83
CA PHE A 115 25.87 -23.51 -21.44
C PHE A 115 25.93 -24.49 -20.26
N GLY A 116 24.81 -25.14 -19.91
CA GLY A 116 24.71 -26.12 -18.84
C GLY A 116 23.84 -25.67 -17.67
N LEU A 117 23.91 -26.47 -16.60
CA LEU A 117 23.17 -26.23 -15.35
C LEU A 117 24.03 -25.43 -14.38
N TRP A 118 23.39 -24.51 -13.70
CA TRP A 118 24.00 -23.61 -12.74
C TRP A 118 23.12 -23.50 -11.51
N GLN A 119 23.69 -23.27 -10.35
CA GLN A 119 22.96 -22.93 -9.15
C GLN A 119 23.42 -21.58 -8.60
N PHE A 120 22.51 -20.83 -8.03
CA PHE A 120 22.85 -19.62 -7.29
C PHE A 120 23.37 -19.96 -5.90
N ASN A 121 24.54 -19.43 -5.55
CA ASN A 121 25.08 -19.48 -4.19
C ASN A 121 24.62 -18.29 -3.36
N ARG A 122 24.11 -17.24 -4.02
CA ARG A 122 23.60 -16.01 -3.42
C ARG A 122 22.19 -15.74 -3.93
N MET A 123 21.43 -14.97 -3.16
CA MET A 123 20.00 -14.74 -3.46
C MET A 123 19.79 -14.17 -4.87
N PRO A 124 19.08 -14.85 -5.76
CA PRO A 124 18.85 -14.41 -7.13
C PRO A 124 17.71 -13.37 -7.22
N PHE A 125 17.70 -12.62 -8.32
CA PHE A 125 16.54 -11.85 -8.73
C PHE A 125 15.43 -12.76 -9.25
N GLY A 126 14.18 -12.49 -8.87
CA GLY A 126 12.99 -13.24 -9.30
C GLY A 126 12.24 -13.95 -8.16
N ILE A 127 12.84 -14.08 -6.98
CA ILE A 127 12.17 -14.58 -5.77
C ILE A 127 11.21 -13.49 -5.24
N ASN A 128 9.95 -13.84 -5.00
CA ASN A 128 8.91 -12.90 -4.60
C ASN A 128 9.10 -12.29 -3.21
N ILE A 129 9.73 -13.02 -2.28
CA ILE A 129 10.02 -12.58 -0.89
C ILE A 129 11.42 -11.97 -0.73
N ALA A 130 12.16 -11.78 -1.84
CA ALA A 130 13.55 -11.32 -1.79
C ALA A 130 13.69 -9.91 -1.19
N SER A 131 12.73 -9.02 -1.45
CA SER A 131 12.75 -7.64 -0.94
C SER A 131 12.60 -7.59 0.57
N GLU A 132 11.68 -8.38 1.13
CA GLU A 132 11.44 -8.44 2.58
C GLU A 132 12.63 -9.09 3.31
N ILE A 133 13.20 -10.15 2.74
CA ILE A 133 14.42 -10.79 3.31
C ILE A 133 15.58 -9.80 3.29
N PHE A 134 15.74 -9.06 2.17
CA PHE A 134 16.80 -8.08 2.04
C PHE A 134 16.60 -6.89 2.99
N GLN A 135 15.38 -6.41 3.14
CA GLN A 135 15.05 -5.36 4.11
C GLN A 135 15.39 -5.80 5.54
N LYS A 136 15.10 -7.07 5.90
CA LYS A 136 15.51 -7.63 7.18
C LYS A 136 17.03 -7.64 7.32
N TYR A 137 17.76 -8.13 6.32
CA TYR A 137 19.22 -8.14 6.31
C TYR A 137 19.81 -6.74 6.55
N MET A 138 19.24 -5.72 5.89
CA MET A 138 19.62 -4.32 6.07
C MET A 138 19.32 -3.82 7.49
N THR A 139 18.17 -4.20 8.04
CA THR A 139 17.78 -3.84 9.41
C THR A 139 18.71 -4.49 10.44
N ASP A 140 19.02 -5.77 10.28
CA ASP A 140 19.93 -6.50 11.17
C ASP A 140 21.38 -5.95 11.09
N THR A 141 21.76 -5.41 9.92
CA THR A 141 23.12 -4.91 9.70
C THR A 141 23.30 -3.44 10.11
N PHE A 142 22.34 -2.57 9.81
CA PHE A 142 22.47 -1.11 9.91
C PHE A 142 21.39 -0.42 10.74
N GLY A 143 20.34 -1.15 11.19
CA GLY A 143 19.17 -0.56 11.82
C GLY A 143 19.41 0.18 13.13
N ASP A 144 20.52 -0.14 13.83
CA ASP A 144 20.95 0.49 15.06
C ASP A 144 21.77 1.79 14.85
N LEU A 145 22.14 2.11 13.60
CA LEU A 145 22.98 3.27 13.32
C LEU A 145 22.17 4.56 13.30
N PRO A 146 22.54 5.59 14.09
CA PRO A 146 21.86 6.86 14.08
C PRO A 146 22.03 7.57 12.73
N GLY A 147 20.97 8.28 12.29
CA GLY A 147 20.99 9.04 11.05
C GLY A 147 21.10 8.21 9.77
N VAL A 148 21.00 6.88 9.86
CA VAL A 148 21.01 5.96 8.72
C VAL A 148 19.62 5.38 8.51
N LYS A 149 19.08 5.54 7.30
CA LYS A 149 17.82 4.92 6.86
C LYS A 149 18.04 4.23 5.54
N PHE A 150 17.21 3.23 5.27
CA PHE A 150 17.35 2.44 4.05
C PHE A 150 15.99 1.95 3.55
N TYR A 151 15.90 1.81 2.26
CA TYR A 151 14.78 1.24 1.57
C TYR A 151 15.30 0.20 0.56
N ILE A 152 15.21 -1.07 0.93
CA ILE A 152 15.77 -2.21 0.19
C ILE A 152 17.28 -1.99 -0.05
N ASP A 153 17.71 -1.64 -1.26
CA ASP A 153 19.10 -1.48 -1.68
C ASP A 153 19.62 -0.03 -1.68
N ASP A 154 18.75 0.94 -1.44
CA ASP A 154 19.09 2.36 -1.31
C ASP A 154 19.26 2.75 0.17
N ILE A 155 20.40 3.36 0.51
CA ILE A 155 20.71 3.87 1.85
C ILE A 155 20.80 5.39 1.81
N ILE A 156 20.22 6.05 2.81
CA ILE A 156 20.39 7.49 3.04
C ILE A 156 21.02 7.72 4.42
N VAL A 157 22.06 8.53 4.46
CA VAL A 157 22.69 9.02 5.68
C VAL A 157 22.40 10.48 5.84
N THR A 158 22.02 10.89 7.03
CA THR A 158 21.58 12.27 7.30
C THR A 158 22.25 12.85 8.54
N GLY A 159 22.25 14.18 8.61
CA GLY A 159 22.62 14.93 9.79
C GLY A 159 22.01 16.34 9.78
N LYS A 160 21.73 16.88 10.96
CA LYS A 160 21.29 18.28 11.14
C LYS A 160 22.44 19.25 10.95
N THR A 161 23.65 18.79 11.23
CA THR A 161 24.91 19.52 11.01
C THR A 161 25.85 18.65 10.15
N LEU A 162 26.81 19.29 9.51
CA LEU A 162 27.82 18.58 8.72
C LEU A 162 28.61 17.58 9.58
N ARG A 163 28.96 17.97 10.80
CA ARG A 163 29.69 17.12 11.74
C ARG A 163 28.88 15.86 12.09
N GLU A 164 27.60 16.00 12.44
CA GLU A 164 26.71 14.88 12.75
C GLU A 164 26.58 13.94 11.55
N HIS A 165 26.41 14.49 10.34
CA HIS A 165 26.36 13.73 9.10
C HIS A 165 27.65 12.90 8.89
N ASP A 166 28.82 13.53 9.05
CA ASP A 166 30.10 12.86 8.82
C ASP A 166 30.37 11.77 9.87
N GLU A 167 29.98 11.98 11.12
CA GLU A 167 30.03 10.96 12.18
C GLU A 167 29.11 9.76 11.84
N ASN A 168 27.88 10.01 11.38
CA ASN A 168 26.94 8.96 10.97
C ASN A 168 27.44 8.20 9.76
N LEU A 169 27.96 8.89 8.75
CA LEU A 169 28.55 8.29 7.56
C LEU A 169 29.77 7.44 7.92
N GLY A 170 30.65 7.93 8.81
CA GLY A 170 31.80 7.18 9.30
C GLY A 170 31.39 5.85 9.96
N ARG A 171 30.36 5.88 10.83
CA ARG A 171 29.81 4.65 11.47
C ARG A 171 29.27 3.68 10.43
N LEU A 172 28.53 4.18 9.43
CA LEU A 172 28.04 3.34 8.33
C LEU A 172 29.19 2.68 7.56
N MET A 173 30.23 3.45 7.19
CA MET A 173 31.37 2.94 6.43
C MET A 173 32.15 1.86 7.19
N VAL A 174 32.37 2.04 8.50
CA VAL A 174 33.00 1.04 9.36
C VAL A 174 32.16 -0.24 9.44
N ARG A 175 30.84 -0.12 9.60
CA ARG A 175 29.92 -1.26 9.65
C ARG A 175 29.87 -1.98 8.30
N ALA A 176 29.79 -1.26 7.19
CA ALA A 176 29.76 -1.81 5.84
C ALA A 176 31.06 -2.59 5.51
N LEU A 177 32.20 -2.06 5.93
CA LEU A 177 33.49 -2.74 5.76
C LEU A 177 33.52 -4.08 6.52
N LYS A 178 33.03 -4.09 7.78
CA LYS A 178 32.95 -5.30 8.61
C LYS A 178 31.99 -6.34 8.05
N SER A 179 30.87 -5.90 7.47
CA SER A 179 29.83 -6.78 6.90
C SER A 179 30.06 -7.14 5.42
N GLY A 180 31.16 -6.68 4.81
CA GLY A 180 31.49 -6.96 3.41
C GLY A 180 30.54 -6.30 2.40
N VAL A 181 29.76 -5.30 2.82
CA VAL A 181 28.80 -4.58 1.97
C VAL A 181 29.54 -3.66 0.99
N LYS A 182 29.12 -3.69 -0.28
CA LYS A 182 29.77 -2.93 -1.37
C LYS A 182 28.80 -1.91 -1.95
N PHE A 183 29.26 -0.67 -2.12
CA PHE A 183 28.52 0.43 -2.70
C PHE A 183 28.83 0.68 -4.17
N ASN A 184 27.88 1.26 -4.88
CA ASN A 184 28.02 1.66 -6.27
C ASN A 184 28.47 3.13 -6.34
N GLN A 185 29.77 3.35 -6.58
CA GLN A 185 30.35 4.70 -6.65
C GLN A 185 29.71 5.60 -7.71
N LYS A 186 29.18 5.04 -8.80
CA LYS A 186 28.59 5.82 -9.90
C LYS A 186 27.26 6.50 -9.54
N LYS A 187 26.59 6.01 -8.51
CA LYS A 187 25.28 6.53 -8.04
C LYS A 187 25.40 7.29 -6.71
N LEU A 188 26.60 7.47 -6.20
CA LEU A 188 26.84 8.17 -4.95
C LEU A 188 26.42 9.64 -5.06
N GLN A 189 25.52 10.08 -4.17
CA GLN A 189 25.23 11.50 -3.92
C GLN A 189 25.84 11.83 -2.55
N PHE A 190 26.96 12.55 -2.55
CA PHE A 190 27.78 12.75 -1.36
C PHE A 190 27.59 14.14 -0.77
N THR A 191 27.25 14.22 0.51
CA THR A 191 27.13 15.44 1.33
C THR A 191 26.41 16.60 0.63
N GLN A 192 25.17 16.35 0.22
CA GLN A 192 24.34 17.33 -0.48
C GLN A 192 23.26 17.89 0.44
N SER A 193 22.82 19.15 0.17
CA SER A 193 21.68 19.76 0.83
C SER A 193 20.33 19.28 0.30
N SER A 194 20.32 18.60 -0.86
CA SER A 194 19.16 18.03 -1.51
C SER A 194 19.59 16.77 -2.25
N VAL A 195 18.87 15.66 -2.05
CA VAL A 195 19.20 14.35 -2.63
C VAL A 195 17.99 13.67 -3.24
N LYS A 196 18.25 12.86 -4.26
CA LYS A 196 17.28 11.97 -4.87
C LYS A 196 17.29 10.64 -4.11
N PHE A 197 16.18 10.33 -3.43
CA PHE A 197 16.01 9.12 -2.68
C PHE A 197 14.57 8.61 -2.81
N PHE A 198 14.38 7.30 -2.96
CA PHE A 198 13.06 6.70 -3.12
C PHE A 198 12.18 7.42 -4.17
N GLY A 199 12.80 7.87 -5.28
CA GLY A 199 12.12 8.58 -6.39
C GLY A 199 11.53 9.94 -6.06
N HIS A 200 11.94 10.54 -4.95
CA HIS A 200 11.63 11.89 -4.51
C HIS A 200 12.89 12.69 -4.27
N ILE A 201 12.77 14.01 -4.22
CA ILE A 201 13.84 14.91 -3.82
C ILE A 201 13.61 15.30 -2.36
N PHE A 202 14.53 14.89 -1.51
CA PHE A 202 14.55 15.28 -0.09
C PHE A 202 15.49 16.45 0.12
N SER A 203 15.02 17.46 0.82
CA SER A 203 15.80 18.60 1.29
C SER A 203 15.31 19.01 2.69
N LYS A 204 15.91 20.02 3.31
CA LYS A 204 15.53 20.44 4.66
C LYS A 204 14.01 20.68 4.77
N ASN A 205 13.33 19.83 5.55
CA ASN A 205 11.89 19.90 5.81
C ASN A 205 10.99 19.97 4.56
N LYS A 206 11.47 19.45 3.42
CA LYS A 206 10.76 19.51 2.15
C LYS A 206 10.95 18.21 1.35
N VAL A 207 9.88 17.78 0.73
CA VAL A 207 9.90 16.63 -0.19
C VAL A 207 9.22 17.04 -1.49
N ASP A 208 9.92 16.87 -2.58
CA ASP A 208 9.47 17.19 -3.94
C ASP A 208 9.39 15.91 -4.79
N VAL A 209 8.58 15.94 -5.83
CA VAL A 209 8.62 14.91 -6.87
C VAL A 209 9.87 15.14 -7.73
N ASP A 210 10.56 14.05 -8.09
CA ASP A 210 11.73 14.10 -8.98
C ASP A 210 11.36 14.72 -10.34
N PRO A 211 12.02 15.83 -10.77
CA PRO A 211 11.76 16.47 -12.04
C PRO A 211 11.92 15.55 -13.26
N GLU A 212 12.85 14.58 -13.22
CA GLU A 212 13.01 13.59 -14.29
C GLU A 212 11.77 12.72 -14.42
N ARG A 213 11.13 12.38 -13.29
CA ARG A 213 9.88 11.60 -13.26
C ARG A 213 8.72 12.42 -13.83
N ILE A 214 8.62 13.70 -13.46
CA ILE A 214 7.63 14.63 -14.05
C ILE A 214 7.80 14.69 -15.57
N SER A 215 9.03 14.86 -16.04
CA SER A 215 9.36 14.87 -17.47
C SER A 215 9.00 13.54 -18.15
N ALA A 216 9.35 12.41 -17.52
CA ALA A 216 9.02 11.08 -18.03
C ALA A 216 7.50 10.87 -18.16
N ILE A 217 6.70 11.27 -17.17
CA ILE A 217 5.23 11.18 -17.22
C ILE A 217 4.67 12.06 -18.36
N ASN A 218 5.19 13.28 -18.49
CA ASN A 218 4.74 14.19 -19.55
C ASN A 218 5.08 13.69 -20.96
N SER A 219 6.12 12.88 -21.10
CA SER A 219 6.53 12.28 -22.38
C SER A 219 5.79 10.98 -22.74
N ILE A 220 4.95 10.44 -21.84
CA ILE A 220 4.17 9.22 -22.12
C ILE A 220 3.21 9.51 -23.29
N PRO A 221 3.23 8.70 -24.39
CA PRO A 221 2.27 8.84 -25.47
C PRO A 221 0.87 8.43 -25.04
N ASN A 222 -0.13 8.77 -25.84
CA ASN A 222 -1.50 8.34 -25.60
C ASN A 222 -1.59 6.82 -25.51
N PRO A 223 -2.29 6.26 -24.50
CA PRO A 223 -2.49 4.84 -24.35
C PRO A 223 -3.17 4.21 -25.58
N LYS A 224 -2.67 3.07 -26.03
CA LYS A 224 -3.20 2.33 -27.20
C LYS A 224 -3.96 1.06 -26.79
N ASN A 225 -3.87 0.65 -25.54
CA ASN A 225 -4.49 -0.55 -25.00
C ASN A 225 -4.65 -0.43 -23.48
N LEU A 226 -5.34 -1.42 -22.86
CA LEU A 226 -5.57 -1.47 -21.43
C LEU A 226 -4.27 -1.54 -20.61
N GLU A 227 -3.25 -2.23 -21.13
CA GLU A 227 -1.95 -2.34 -20.44
C GLU A 227 -1.25 -0.99 -20.33
N ASP A 228 -1.31 -0.16 -21.37
CA ASP A 228 -0.75 1.19 -21.35
C ASP A 228 -1.50 2.09 -20.36
N VAL A 229 -2.83 1.94 -20.25
CA VAL A 229 -3.65 2.65 -19.24
C VAL A 229 -3.23 2.23 -17.83
N GLN A 230 -3.08 0.94 -17.58
CA GLN A 230 -2.65 0.43 -16.27
C GLN A 230 -1.26 0.94 -15.90
N LYS A 231 -0.31 0.94 -16.84
CA LYS A 231 1.03 1.48 -16.65
C LYS A 231 0.99 2.97 -16.31
N PHE A 232 0.24 3.76 -17.07
CA PHE A 232 0.09 5.19 -16.83
C PHE A 232 -0.48 5.48 -15.44
N LEU A 233 -1.62 4.86 -15.10
CA LEU A 233 -2.24 5.03 -13.79
C LEU A 233 -1.33 4.55 -12.64
N GLY A 234 -0.57 3.47 -12.83
CA GLY A 234 0.41 3.00 -11.85
C GLY A 234 1.50 4.04 -11.56
N ILE A 235 2.05 4.66 -12.61
CA ILE A 235 3.09 5.69 -12.48
C ILE A 235 2.52 6.95 -11.80
N VAL A 236 1.33 7.40 -12.20
CA VAL A 236 0.69 8.58 -11.61
C VAL A 236 0.28 8.33 -10.16
N ASN A 237 -0.19 7.13 -9.84
CA ASN A 237 -0.58 6.76 -8.47
C ASN A 237 0.61 6.75 -7.49
N TYR A 238 1.83 6.59 -7.98
CA TYR A 238 3.04 6.67 -7.15
C TYR A 238 3.26 8.08 -6.55
N ILE A 239 2.88 9.13 -7.29
CA ILE A 239 3.01 10.52 -6.85
C ILE A 239 1.69 11.13 -6.35
N ARG A 240 0.69 10.29 -6.08
CA ARG A 240 -0.67 10.69 -5.69
C ARG A 240 -0.74 11.64 -4.48
N ASP A 241 0.19 11.49 -3.53
CA ASP A 241 0.21 12.28 -2.29
C ASP A 241 0.63 13.74 -2.55
N PHE A 242 1.11 14.03 -3.76
CA PHE A 242 1.45 15.36 -4.26
C PHE A 242 0.41 15.92 -5.24
N ILE A 243 -0.53 15.08 -5.69
CA ILE A 243 -1.54 15.46 -6.68
C ILE A 243 -2.88 15.65 -5.97
N PRO A 244 -3.41 16.88 -5.97
CA PRO A 244 -4.75 17.10 -5.50
C PRO A 244 -5.75 16.35 -6.41
N ASN A 245 -6.72 15.66 -5.81
CA ASN A 245 -7.89 15.09 -6.49
C ASN A 245 -7.62 14.12 -7.67
N LEU A 246 -6.55 13.33 -7.59
CA LEU A 246 -6.20 12.36 -8.65
C LEU A 246 -7.36 11.41 -9.06
N PRO A 247 -8.18 10.84 -8.14
CA PRO A 247 -9.30 9.99 -8.52
C PRO A 247 -10.30 10.67 -9.45
N SER A 248 -10.59 11.93 -9.22
CA SER A 248 -11.53 12.70 -10.06
C SER A 248 -10.96 13.03 -11.43
N LEU A 249 -9.65 13.23 -11.51
CA LEU A 249 -8.93 13.44 -12.77
C LEU A 249 -8.79 12.16 -13.60
N THR A 250 -9.13 10.99 -13.06
CA THR A 250 -8.90 9.69 -13.70
C THR A 250 -10.18 8.87 -13.90
N VAL A 251 -11.37 9.48 -13.76
CA VAL A 251 -12.65 8.77 -13.75
C VAL A 251 -12.91 8.02 -15.06
N ASN A 252 -12.86 8.72 -16.20
CA ASN A 252 -13.11 8.11 -17.51
C ASN A 252 -12.02 7.11 -17.88
N ILE A 253 -10.74 7.46 -17.64
CA ILE A 253 -9.61 6.58 -17.93
C ILE A 253 -9.72 5.28 -17.11
N ARG A 254 -10.14 5.34 -15.84
CA ARG A 254 -10.36 4.15 -15.00
C ARG A 254 -11.54 3.30 -15.46
N ASN A 255 -12.56 3.90 -16.08
CA ASN A 255 -13.69 3.16 -16.64
C ASN A 255 -13.27 2.18 -17.73
N LEU A 256 -12.20 2.49 -18.47
CA LEU A 256 -11.63 1.58 -19.47
C LEU A 256 -11.10 0.27 -18.87
N LEU A 257 -10.80 0.24 -17.56
CA LEU A 257 -10.26 -0.95 -16.87
C LEU A 257 -11.32 -1.91 -16.35
N LYS A 258 -12.63 -1.62 -16.56
CA LYS A 258 -13.71 -2.54 -16.18
C LYS A 258 -13.71 -3.80 -17.02
N LYS A 259 -14.14 -4.92 -16.43
CA LYS A 259 -14.11 -6.25 -17.07
C LYS A 259 -14.87 -6.35 -18.40
N ASP A 260 -15.93 -5.54 -18.57
CA ASP A 260 -16.86 -5.62 -19.71
C ASP A 260 -16.76 -4.41 -20.65
N SER A 261 -15.72 -3.57 -20.53
CA SER A 261 -15.54 -2.41 -21.40
C SER A 261 -14.58 -2.73 -22.55
N GLU A 262 -15.02 -2.46 -23.78
CA GLU A 262 -14.10 -2.41 -24.92
C GLU A 262 -13.17 -1.21 -24.78
N PHE A 263 -11.89 -1.40 -25.15
CA PHE A 263 -10.94 -0.31 -25.15
C PHE A 263 -11.25 0.64 -26.33
N LEU A 264 -11.85 1.80 -25.99
CA LEU A 264 -12.09 2.87 -26.94
C LEU A 264 -11.62 4.20 -26.35
N TRP A 265 -10.54 4.75 -26.93
CA TRP A 265 -9.98 6.04 -26.49
C TRP A 265 -10.75 7.20 -27.14
N LEU A 266 -11.54 7.91 -26.36
CA LEU A 266 -12.40 9.03 -26.78
C LEU A 266 -11.83 10.38 -26.31
N ASP A 267 -12.42 11.49 -26.78
CA ASP A 267 -11.99 12.86 -26.44
C ASP A 267 -12.04 13.16 -24.92
N ASN A 268 -13.00 12.57 -24.19
CA ASN A 268 -13.07 12.70 -22.75
C ASN A 268 -11.87 12.03 -22.03
N HIS A 269 -11.38 10.88 -22.53
CA HIS A 269 -10.18 10.22 -22.00
C HIS A 269 -8.94 11.04 -22.31
N GLN A 270 -8.87 11.64 -23.53
CA GLN A 270 -7.79 12.53 -23.92
C GLN A 270 -7.75 13.78 -23.03
N ALA A 271 -8.90 14.41 -22.78
CA ALA A 271 -9.01 15.58 -21.92
C ALA A 271 -8.54 15.30 -20.48
N GLU A 272 -8.94 14.14 -19.90
CA GLU A 272 -8.44 13.72 -18.59
C GLU A 272 -6.93 13.48 -18.60
N PHE A 273 -6.43 12.78 -19.60
CA PHE A 273 -5.01 12.47 -19.75
C PHE A 273 -4.14 13.72 -19.80
N ASP A 274 -4.55 14.71 -20.59
CA ASP A 274 -3.86 15.99 -20.72
C ASP A 274 -3.96 16.83 -19.43
N SER A 275 -5.14 16.85 -18.81
CA SER A 275 -5.37 17.51 -17.51
C SER A 275 -4.48 16.93 -16.41
N ILE A 276 -4.35 15.61 -16.33
CA ILE A 276 -3.44 14.95 -15.36
C ILE A 276 -1.99 15.40 -15.59
N LYS A 277 -1.54 15.42 -16.84
CA LYS A 277 -0.18 15.86 -17.18
C LYS A 277 0.05 17.32 -16.81
N GLU A 278 -0.93 18.20 -17.02
CA GLU A 278 -0.85 19.62 -16.64
C GLU A 278 -0.76 19.78 -15.11
N VAL A 279 -1.61 19.07 -14.36
CA VAL A 279 -1.55 19.06 -12.89
C VAL A 279 -0.19 18.58 -12.39
N ILE A 280 0.38 17.53 -13.02
CA ILE A 280 1.69 16.99 -12.66
C ILE A 280 2.83 17.98 -12.96
N ARG A 281 2.73 18.80 -14.01
CA ARG A 281 3.71 19.87 -14.29
C ARG A 281 3.77 20.91 -13.17
N ASN A 282 2.63 21.15 -12.51
CA ASN A 282 2.45 22.17 -11.48
C ASN A 282 2.38 21.56 -10.07
N VAL A 283 2.95 20.36 -9.88
CA VAL A 283 2.92 19.64 -8.60
C VAL A 283 3.51 20.50 -7.48
N THR A 284 2.76 20.59 -6.39
CA THR A 284 3.16 21.35 -5.20
C THR A 284 4.11 20.52 -4.33
N SER A 285 5.12 21.18 -3.77
CA SER A 285 5.99 20.59 -2.77
C SER A 285 5.22 20.24 -1.49
N CYS A 286 5.53 19.09 -0.89
CA CYS A 286 5.05 18.76 0.45
C CYS A 286 6.13 19.07 1.49
N THR A 287 5.69 19.50 2.67
CA THR A 287 6.57 19.76 3.82
C THR A 287 6.55 18.54 4.75
N THR A 288 7.62 18.32 5.50
CA THR A 288 7.64 17.31 6.56
C THR A 288 6.76 17.72 7.72
N PHE A 289 6.13 16.75 8.37
CA PHE A 289 5.24 16.99 9.51
C PHE A 289 6.02 17.41 10.75
N ASP A 290 5.55 18.43 11.48
CA ASP A 290 6.10 18.88 12.75
C ASP A 290 5.15 18.54 13.90
N GLU A 291 5.64 17.76 14.87
CA GLU A 291 4.84 17.32 16.01
C GLU A 291 4.39 18.47 16.93
N ASN A 292 5.09 19.58 16.93
CA ASN A 292 4.82 20.72 17.80
C ASN A 292 3.87 21.75 17.17
N MET A 293 3.57 21.61 15.88
CA MET A 293 2.69 22.53 15.18
C MET A 293 1.23 22.08 15.17
N PRO A 294 0.26 23.01 15.23
CA PRO A 294 -1.16 22.69 15.10
C PRO A 294 -1.48 21.96 13.81
N ILE A 295 -2.38 20.99 13.90
CA ILE A 295 -2.83 20.17 12.75
C ILE A 295 -4.13 20.73 12.22
N ILE A 296 -4.19 20.91 10.90
CA ILE A 296 -5.36 21.35 10.16
C ILE A 296 -5.67 20.30 9.10
N LEU A 297 -6.92 19.82 9.08
CA LEU A 297 -7.47 18.99 8.01
C LEU A 297 -8.53 19.81 7.25
N GLU A 298 -8.27 20.09 5.99
CA GLU A 298 -9.29 20.63 5.08
C GLU A 298 -9.99 19.45 4.41
N THR A 299 -11.32 19.43 4.44
CA THR A 299 -12.13 18.34 3.85
C THR A 299 -13.27 18.90 3.02
N ASP A 300 -13.58 18.19 1.93
CA ASP A 300 -14.67 18.53 1.04
C ASP A 300 -15.20 17.29 0.32
N ALA A 301 -16.50 17.32 -0.06
CA ALA A 301 -17.15 16.24 -0.78
C ALA A 301 -17.95 16.76 -1.96
N SER A 302 -17.65 16.22 -3.14
CA SER A 302 -18.44 16.42 -4.35
C SER A 302 -19.47 15.30 -4.54
N SER A 303 -20.25 15.40 -5.63
CA SER A 303 -21.17 14.33 -6.05
C SER A 303 -20.45 13.00 -6.35
N TYR A 304 -19.14 13.01 -6.58
CA TYR A 304 -18.38 11.87 -7.10
C TYR A 304 -17.15 11.49 -6.28
N GLY A 305 -16.67 12.37 -5.42
CA GLY A 305 -15.42 12.13 -4.70
C GLY A 305 -15.31 12.86 -3.38
N LEU A 306 -14.38 12.37 -2.55
CA LEU A 306 -13.97 12.95 -1.29
C LEU A 306 -12.55 13.48 -1.43
N GLY A 307 -12.32 14.69 -0.95
CA GLY A 307 -11.02 15.33 -0.90
C GLY A 307 -10.60 15.67 0.52
N ALA A 308 -9.31 15.58 0.80
CA ALA A 308 -8.73 15.99 2.06
C ALA A 308 -7.30 16.52 1.87
N CYS A 309 -6.92 17.50 2.66
CA CYS A 309 -5.58 18.07 2.73
C CYS A 309 -5.13 18.19 4.18
N LEU A 310 -3.98 17.60 4.50
CA LEU A 310 -3.32 17.75 5.79
C LEU A 310 -2.36 18.92 5.71
N LYS A 311 -2.53 19.90 6.63
CA LYS A 311 -1.76 21.15 6.68
C LYS A 311 -1.27 21.46 8.08
N GLN A 312 -0.20 22.25 8.15
CA GLN A 312 0.29 22.90 9.36
C GLN A 312 0.62 24.37 9.02
N GLY A 313 -0.22 25.29 9.50
CA GLY A 313 -0.24 26.66 9.00
C GLY A 313 -0.59 26.69 7.50
N ASP A 314 0.22 27.37 6.69
CA ASP A 314 0.05 27.42 5.24
C ASP A 314 0.78 26.29 4.49
N LYS A 315 1.53 25.45 5.21
CA LYS A 315 2.33 24.38 4.62
C LYS A 315 1.50 23.11 4.42
N ILE A 316 1.57 22.55 3.24
CA ILE A 316 0.91 21.28 2.87
C ILE A 316 1.84 20.12 3.24
N ILE A 317 1.29 19.15 3.97
CA ILE A 317 1.98 17.92 4.35
C ILE A 317 1.66 16.80 3.37
N SER A 318 0.36 16.61 3.05
CA SER A 318 -0.09 15.57 2.14
C SER A 318 -1.52 15.81 1.66
N PHE A 319 -1.81 15.36 0.44
CA PHE A 319 -3.17 15.28 -0.09
C PHE A 319 -3.73 13.88 0.04
N ALA A 320 -5.05 13.78 0.11
CA ALA A 320 -5.77 12.53 -0.01
C ALA A 320 -7.08 12.73 -0.74
N SER A 321 -7.43 11.78 -1.60
CA SER A 321 -8.72 11.79 -2.27
C SER A 321 -9.13 10.38 -2.68
N ARG A 322 -10.46 10.14 -2.80
CA ARG A 322 -11.02 8.93 -3.37
C ARG A 322 -12.37 9.18 -4.03
N CYS A 323 -12.72 8.35 -5.00
CA CYS A 323 -14.08 8.34 -5.55
C CYS A 323 -15.07 7.81 -4.50
N LEU A 324 -16.34 8.24 -4.64
CA LEU A 324 -17.46 7.65 -3.92
C LEU A 324 -17.84 6.31 -4.59
N SER A 325 -18.21 5.31 -3.79
CA SER A 325 -18.86 4.12 -4.29
C SER A 325 -20.26 4.44 -4.83
N GLU A 326 -20.86 3.57 -5.64
CA GLU A 326 -22.21 3.79 -6.17
C GLU A 326 -23.22 4.05 -5.04
N THR A 327 -23.13 3.27 -3.96
CA THR A 327 -23.96 3.45 -2.77
C THR A 327 -23.72 4.80 -2.08
N GLU A 328 -22.48 5.25 -2.02
CA GLU A 328 -22.12 6.53 -1.38
C GLU A 328 -22.54 7.75 -2.23
N LYS A 329 -22.70 7.58 -3.53
CA LYS A 329 -23.21 8.64 -4.43
C LYS A 329 -24.66 9.01 -4.12
N GLU A 330 -25.44 8.03 -3.65
CA GLU A 330 -26.82 8.22 -3.22
C GLU A 330 -26.97 8.86 -1.83
N TYR A 331 -25.86 9.12 -1.13
CA TYR A 331 -25.89 9.76 0.18
C TYR A 331 -26.31 11.23 0.06
N GLY A 332 -27.03 11.72 1.08
CA GLY A 332 -27.29 13.16 1.20
C GLY A 332 -26.00 13.96 1.32
N GLN A 333 -25.99 15.23 0.86
CA GLN A 333 -24.77 16.04 0.85
C GLN A 333 -24.10 16.11 2.22
N ILE A 334 -24.86 16.30 3.30
CA ILE A 334 -24.35 16.33 4.67
C ILE A 334 -23.66 15.02 5.08
N GLU A 335 -24.15 13.87 4.55
CA GLU A 335 -23.55 12.57 4.83
C GLU A 335 -22.25 12.38 4.05
N LYS A 336 -22.18 12.89 2.80
CA LYS A 336 -20.95 12.89 1.98
C LYS A 336 -19.88 13.76 2.63
N GLU A 337 -20.22 14.96 3.07
CA GLU A 337 -19.30 15.86 3.75
C GLU A 337 -18.76 15.25 5.06
N PHE A 338 -19.63 14.64 5.85
CA PHE A 338 -19.20 13.98 7.08
C PHE A 338 -18.37 12.71 6.79
N LEU A 339 -18.65 12.04 5.68
CA LEU A 339 -17.85 10.94 5.18
C LEU A 339 -16.44 11.41 4.75
N ALA A 340 -16.30 12.62 4.17
CA ALA A 340 -15.01 13.21 3.85
C ALA A 340 -14.18 13.46 5.11
N VAL A 341 -14.79 13.96 6.19
CA VAL A 341 -14.12 14.10 7.49
C VAL A 341 -13.63 12.73 7.99
N PHE A 342 -14.47 11.70 7.94
CA PHE A 342 -14.07 10.36 8.36
C PHE A 342 -12.96 9.78 7.50
N PHE A 343 -13.04 9.95 6.19
CA PHE A 343 -12.00 9.54 5.25
C PHE A 343 -10.66 10.21 5.57
N ALA A 344 -10.66 11.54 5.79
CA ALA A 344 -9.46 12.31 6.15
C ALA A 344 -8.84 11.79 7.45
N CYS A 345 -9.65 11.62 8.49
CA CYS A 345 -9.19 11.11 9.78
C CYS A 345 -8.60 9.70 9.69
N LYS A 346 -9.20 8.84 8.85
CA LYS A 346 -8.69 7.49 8.62
C LYS A 346 -7.38 7.51 7.84
N LYS A 347 -7.30 8.29 6.75
CA LYS A 347 -6.12 8.37 5.88
C LYS A 347 -4.92 8.94 6.62
N PHE A 348 -5.14 9.97 7.43
CA PHE A 348 -4.10 10.66 8.18
C PHE A 348 -3.97 10.20 9.64
N HIS A 349 -4.46 8.99 9.95
CA HIS A 349 -4.48 8.45 11.31
C HIS A 349 -3.16 8.60 12.06
N ASN A 350 -2.05 8.22 11.43
CA ASN A 350 -0.72 8.25 12.04
C ASN A 350 -0.25 9.66 12.43
N TYR A 351 -0.76 10.69 11.77
CA TYR A 351 -0.43 12.09 12.06
C TYR A 351 -1.30 12.70 13.16
N ILE A 352 -2.57 12.24 13.26
CA ILE A 352 -3.59 12.93 14.06
C ILE A 352 -3.98 12.21 15.35
N TYR A 353 -3.68 10.89 15.47
CA TYR A 353 -4.08 10.11 16.64
C TYR A 353 -3.39 10.64 17.92
N GLY A 354 -4.20 10.85 18.99
CA GLY A 354 -3.72 11.38 20.26
C GLY A 354 -3.39 12.89 20.25
N ARG A 355 -3.79 13.62 19.20
CA ARG A 355 -3.55 15.07 19.05
C ARG A 355 -4.83 15.82 18.78
N LYS A 356 -4.86 17.10 19.17
CA LYS A 356 -5.96 18.00 18.81
C LYS A 356 -5.86 18.40 17.35
N VAL A 357 -6.96 18.24 16.60
CA VAL A 357 -7.03 18.49 15.16
C VAL A 357 -8.13 19.48 14.83
N THR A 358 -7.78 20.54 14.14
CA THR A 358 -8.78 21.48 13.59
C THR A 358 -9.21 20.98 12.20
N ILE A 359 -10.49 20.66 12.05
CA ILE A 359 -11.07 20.32 10.76
C ILE A 359 -11.74 21.54 10.17
N ILE A 360 -11.49 21.81 8.89
CA ILE A 360 -12.11 22.89 8.14
C ILE A 360 -12.97 22.27 7.04
N SER A 361 -14.26 22.62 7.03
CA SER A 361 -15.23 22.21 5.99
C SER A 361 -16.10 23.41 5.61
N ASP A 362 -16.59 23.43 4.38
CA ASP A 362 -17.53 24.44 3.89
C ASP A 362 -19.01 24.10 4.19
N HIS A 363 -19.26 23.00 4.90
CA HIS A 363 -20.59 22.56 5.25
C HIS A 363 -20.93 22.87 6.71
N ARG A 364 -21.49 24.06 6.95
CA ARG A 364 -21.80 24.59 8.29
C ARG A 364 -22.54 23.62 9.23
N PRO A 365 -23.52 22.78 8.79
CA PRO A 365 -24.20 21.86 9.70
C PRO A 365 -23.29 20.83 10.40
N LEU A 366 -22.11 20.52 9.85
CA LEU A 366 -21.20 19.56 10.46
C LEU A 366 -20.65 20.03 11.82
N GLU A 367 -20.45 21.34 11.99
CA GLU A 367 -19.99 21.94 13.25
C GLU A 367 -20.95 21.62 14.40
N SER A 368 -22.26 21.60 14.13
CA SER A 368 -23.25 21.22 15.12
C SER A 368 -23.33 19.72 15.36
N ILE A 369 -23.12 18.89 14.34
CA ILE A 369 -23.21 17.43 14.43
C ILE A 369 -22.06 16.85 15.26
N ILE A 370 -20.85 17.35 15.09
CA ILE A 370 -19.67 16.82 15.80
C ILE A 370 -19.77 17.04 17.30
N ASN A 371 -20.42 18.13 17.73
CA ASN A 371 -20.60 18.50 19.13
C ASN A 371 -21.92 17.98 19.73
N LYS A 372 -22.81 17.43 18.91
CA LYS A 372 -24.11 16.89 19.36
C LYS A 372 -23.95 15.54 20.03
N ASP A 373 -24.80 15.28 21.01
CA ASP A 373 -24.99 13.94 21.54
C ASP A 373 -25.42 12.99 20.41
N ILE A 374 -24.79 11.81 20.34
CA ILE A 374 -25.01 10.84 19.28
C ILE A 374 -26.48 10.43 19.19
N SER A 375 -27.16 10.31 20.33
CA SER A 375 -28.60 9.96 20.41
C SER A 375 -29.51 11.00 19.74
N LYS A 376 -29.07 12.26 19.64
CA LYS A 376 -29.82 13.38 19.06
C LYS A 376 -29.56 13.60 17.56
N ILE A 377 -28.70 12.80 16.95
CA ILE A 377 -28.41 12.83 15.50
C ILE A 377 -29.47 11.97 14.80
N GLY A 378 -30.29 12.56 13.93
CA GLY A 378 -31.41 11.86 13.29
C GLY A 378 -31.01 10.75 12.31
N SER A 379 -29.90 10.90 11.58
CA SER A 379 -29.43 9.90 10.62
C SER A 379 -28.58 8.83 11.31
N LYS A 380 -28.98 7.56 11.21
CA LYS A 380 -28.19 6.40 11.70
C LYS A 380 -26.80 6.34 11.07
N ARG A 381 -26.65 6.80 9.83
CA ARG A 381 -25.37 6.83 9.11
C ARG A 381 -24.42 7.86 9.74
N LEU A 382 -24.92 9.06 9.99
CA LEU A 382 -24.17 10.10 10.70
C LEU A 382 -23.79 9.66 12.13
N GLN A 383 -24.69 8.97 12.84
CA GLN A 383 -24.36 8.40 14.16
C GLN A 383 -23.20 7.41 14.09
N ARG A 384 -23.19 6.50 13.10
CA ARG A 384 -22.11 5.52 12.89
C ARG A 384 -20.77 6.20 12.57
N ILE A 385 -20.77 7.20 11.69
CA ILE A 385 -19.56 7.97 11.38
C ILE A 385 -19.08 8.69 12.63
N ARG A 386 -19.96 9.33 13.39
CA ARG A 386 -19.62 10.03 14.64
C ARG A 386 -18.99 9.11 15.69
N LEU A 387 -19.51 7.88 15.84
CA LEU A 387 -18.94 6.86 16.72
C LEU A 387 -17.49 6.50 16.31
N LYS A 388 -17.25 6.32 15.01
CA LYS A 388 -15.91 6.01 14.49
C LYS A 388 -14.93 7.18 14.66
N LEU A 389 -15.43 8.41 14.66
CA LEU A 389 -14.63 9.61 14.90
C LEU A 389 -14.34 9.88 16.38
N HIS A 390 -15.03 9.20 17.31
CA HIS A 390 -14.92 9.44 18.75
C HIS A 390 -13.50 9.24 19.33
N LYS A 391 -12.70 8.43 18.67
CA LYS A 391 -11.30 8.16 19.05
C LYS A 391 -10.34 9.31 18.75
N TYR A 392 -10.78 10.35 18.06
CA TYR A 392 -9.99 11.54 17.72
C TYR A 392 -10.49 12.76 18.47
N ASP A 393 -9.57 13.66 18.83
CA ASP A 393 -9.87 14.99 19.40
C ASP A 393 -10.02 16.00 18.27
N LEU A 394 -11.27 16.22 17.83
CA LEU A 394 -11.60 17.00 16.64
C LEU A 394 -12.32 18.31 17.02
N ASP A 395 -11.80 19.41 16.50
CA ASP A 395 -12.41 20.75 16.55
C ASP A 395 -12.82 21.15 15.12
N LEU A 396 -14.10 20.97 14.78
CA LEU A 396 -14.60 21.26 13.44
C LEU A 396 -15.06 22.71 13.33
N LYS A 397 -14.54 23.42 12.34
CA LYS A 397 -14.84 24.82 12.05
C LYS A 397 -15.35 24.99 10.64
N TYR A 398 -16.41 25.75 10.51
CA TYR A 398 -16.92 26.17 9.21
C TYR A 398 -16.05 27.27 8.60
N LYS A 399 -15.69 27.14 7.31
CA LYS A 399 -15.19 28.24 6.49
C LYS A 399 -15.91 28.21 5.12
N PRO A 400 -16.27 29.38 4.56
CA PRO A 400 -16.84 29.42 3.20
C PRO A 400 -15.94 28.75 2.17
N GLY A 401 -16.50 28.02 1.19
CA GLY A 401 -15.74 27.25 0.20
C GLY A 401 -14.68 28.07 -0.55
N LYS A 402 -14.97 29.37 -0.84
CA LYS A 402 -13.97 30.30 -1.41
C LYS A 402 -12.71 30.50 -0.55
N SER A 403 -12.80 30.23 0.75
CA SER A 403 -11.69 30.32 1.73
C SER A 403 -11.01 28.97 1.97
N ILE A 404 -11.44 27.92 1.27
CA ILE A 404 -10.87 26.56 1.31
C ILE A 404 -10.50 26.13 -0.13
N PRO A 405 -9.64 26.89 -0.83
CA PRO A 405 -9.43 26.71 -2.27
C PRO A 405 -8.88 25.32 -2.62
N VAL A 406 -8.14 24.71 -1.71
CA VAL A 406 -7.52 23.41 -1.93
C VAL A 406 -8.57 22.29 -1.88
N ALA A 407 -9.41 22.26 -0.85
CA ALA A 407 -10.43 21.21 -0.71
C ALA A 407 -11.56 21.40 -1.72
N ASP A 408 -12.02 22.62 -2.00
CA ASP A 408 -13.04 22.94 -3.01
C ASP A 408 -12.56 22.59 -4.43
N TYR A 409 -11.30 22.89 -4.77
CA TYR A 409 -10.70 22.45 -6.03
C TYR A 409 -10.64 20.91 -6.12
N LEU A 410 -10.36 20.24 -4.99
CA LEU A 410 -10.28 18.79 -4.89
C LEU A 410 -11.62 18.08 -5.16
N SER A 411 -12.76 18.73 -4.88
CA SER A 411 -14.09 18.13 -4.99
C SER A 411 -14.79 18.38 -6.31
N ARG A 412 -14.59 19.55 -6.94
CA ARG A 412 -15.39 20.02 -8.08
C ARG A 412 -14.90 19.60 -9.46
N TYR A 413 -13.63 19.22 -9.59
CA TYR A 413 -13.04 18.85 -10.90
C TYR A 413 -13.40 17.42 -11.32
N VAL A 414 -14.65 17.00 -11.04
CA VAL A 414 -15.19 15.70 -11.43
C VAL A 414 -16.12 15.87 -12.61
N SER A 415 -15.65 15.58 -13.81
CA SER A 415 -16.56 15.38 -14.93
C SER A 415 -17.34 14.07 -14.78
N ASN A 416 -18.63 14.13 -15.11
CA ASN A 416 -19.59 13.04 -15.02
C ASN A 416 -19.09 11.77 -15.71
N ASN A 417 -18.74 10.76 -14.99
CA ASN A 417 -18.98 9.33 -15.20
C ASN A 417 -18.04 8.42 -14.39
N LEU A 418 -18.61 7.79 -13.48
CA LEU A 418 -18.52 6.55 -12.69
C LEU A 418 -17.35 5.55 -12.92
N ILE A 419 -16.66 5.05 -11.92
CA ILE A 419 -16.91 3.86 -11.05
C ILE A 419 -15.83 3.71 -10.00
N ALA A 420 -16.27 3.37 -8.79
CA ALA A 420 -15.45 2.93 -7.68
C ALA A 420 -14.80 1.58 -8.01
N VAL A 421 -13.47 1.52 -8.03
CA VAL A 421 -12.75 0.27 -7.91
C VAL A 421 -12.51 0.04 -6.43
N ASP A 422 -13.00 -1.08 -6.00
CA ASP A 422 -13.05 -1.70 -4.69
C ASP A 422 -11.95 -1.29 -3.70
N PHE A 423 -12.23 -0.21 -2.97
CA PHE A 423 -11.48 0.13 -1.76
C PHE A 423 -11.87 -0.83 -0.61
N GLU A 424 -13.05 -1.42 -0.70
CA GLU A 424 -13.53 -2.41 0.26
C GLU A 424 -12.71 -3.70 0.18
N GLU A 425 -12.35 -4.20 -1.01
CA GLU A 425 -11.61 -5.46 -1.15
C GLU A 425 -10.18 -5.39 -0.60
N ASN A 426 -9.45 -4.28 -0.82
CA ASN A 426 -8.13 -4.09 -0.23
C ASN A 426 -8.18 -3.72 1.26
N PHE A 427 -9.25 -3.06 1.71
CA PHE A 427 -9.49 -2.77 3.12
C PHE A 427 -9.90 -4.03 3.88
N MET A 428 -10.70 -4.88 3.26
CA MET A 428 -11.11 -6.19 3.79
C MET A 428 -9.90 -7.11 3.96
N LYS A 429 -8.99 -7.16 2.98
CA LYS A 429 -7.70 -7.88 3.10
C LYS A 429 -6.82 -7.33 4.22
N GLN A 430 -6.80 -6.01 4.43
CA GLN A 430 -6.08 -5.40 5.56
C GLN A 430 -6.77 -5.62 6.92
N MET A 431 -8.10 -5.69 6.97
CA MET A 431 -8.83 -6.01 8.20
C MET A 431 -8.68 -7.48 8.61
N ILE A 432 -8.66 -8.41 7.66
CA ILE A 432 -8.37 -9.83 7.93
C ILE A 432 -6.95 -9.98 8.51
N HIS A 433 -5.99 -9.18 8.04
CA HIS A 433 -4.64 -9.13 8.61
C HIS A 433 -4.54 -8.36 9.95
N SER A 434 -5.55 -7.55 10.31
CA SER A 434 -5.59 -6.86 11.61
C SER A 434 -6.30 -7.68 12.72
N VAL A 435 -7.05 -8.70 12.35
CA VAL A 435 -7.47 -9.74 13.29
C VAL A 435 -6.27 -10.66 13.46
N ASN A 436 -5.59 -10.59 14.61
CA ASN A 436 -4.45 -11.43 14.98
C ASN A 436 -4.86 -12.91 15.12
N ILE A 437 -5.33 -13.52 14.02
CA ILE A 437 -5.61 -14.95 13.92
C ILE A 437 -4.40 -15.56 13.20
N SER A 438 -3.77 -16.55 13.82
CA SER A 438 -2.71 -17.33 13.16
C SER A 438 -3.26 -18.02 11.91
N ASP A 439 -2.42 -18.17 10.87
CA ASP A 439 -2.82 -18.82 9.59
C ASP A 439 -3.46 -20.20 9.80
N ASP A 440 -3.05 -20.93 10.83
CA ASP A 440 -3.65 -22.23 11.17
C ASP A 440 -5.06 -22.10 11.73
N LYS A 441 -5.31 -21.11 12.59
CA LYS A 441 -6.67 -20.82 13.08
C LYS A 441 -7.56 -20.32 11.95
N LEU A 442 -7.04 -19.51 11.02
CA LEU A 442 -7.79 -19.04 9.85
C LEU A 442 -8.29 -20.20 8.97
N LYS A 443 -7.42 -21.17 8.67
CA LYS A 443 -7.80 -22.39 7.92
C LYS A 443 -8.89 -23.19 8.63
N ILE A 444 -8.82 -23.30 9.94
CA ILE A 444 -9.85 -23.99 10.74
C ILE A 444 -11.19 -23.27 10.63
N TYR A 445 -11.18 -21.93 10.74
CA TYR A 445 -12.39 -21.13 10.57
C TYR A 445 -12.99 -21.25 9.18
N GLN A 446 -12.17 -21.24 8.13
CA GLN A 446 -12.62 -21.41 6.75
C GLN A 446 -13.29 -22.78 6.55
N ALA A 447 -12.61 -23.87 6.98
CA ALA A 447 -13.13 -25.22 6.87
C ALA A 447 -14.44 -25.45 7.64
N GLU A 448 -14.57 -24.86 8.82
CA GLU A 448 -15.79 -24.97 9.63
C GLU A 448 -16.90 -24.04 9.14
N THR A 449 -16.57 -22.89 8.54
CA THR A 449 -17.55 -22.00 7.89
C THR A 449 -18.23 -22.67 6.71
N ASP A 450 -17.49 -23.48 5.93
CA ASP A 450 -18.05 -24.23 4.78
C ASP A 450 -18.97 -25.39 5.21
N LYS A 451 -18.68 -26.00 6.35
CA LYS A 451 -19.51 -27.08 6.91
C LYS A 451 -20.74 -26.57 7.65
N ASP A 452 -20.71 -25.33 8.13
CA ASP A 452 -21.80 -24.75 8.91
C ASP A 452 -22.96 -24.35 7.98
N LYS A 453 -24.14 -24.91 8.24
CA LYS A 453 -25.36 -24.69 7.44
C LYS A 453 -25.79 -23.22 7.41
N GLU A 454 -25.66 -22.51 8.53
CA GLU A 454 -26.03 -21.11 8.67
C GLU A 454 -25.07 -20.22 7.86
N CYS A 455 -23.76 -20.43 7.99
CA CYS A 455 -22.73 -19.71 7.25
C CYS A 455 -22.80 -20.02 5.72
N SER A 456 -23.03 -21.27 5.35
CA SER A 456 -23.18 -21.67 3.95
C SER A 456 -24.40 -21.01 3.28
N LEU A 457 -25.54 -20.93 3.98
CA LEU A 457 -26.70 -20.18 3.51
C LEU A 457 -26.43 -18.68 3.39
N LEU A 458 -25.72 -18.09 4.34
CA LEU A 458 -25.34 -16.67 4.28
C LEU A 458 -24.44 -16.38 3.09
N LYS A 459 -23.45 -17.24 2.79
CA LYS A 459 -22.60 -17.16 1.59
C LYS A 459 -23.46 -17.20 0.31
N LYS A 460 -24.39 -18.12 0.24
CA LYS A 460 -25.29 -18.25 -0.91
C LYS A 460 -26.13 -16.98 -1.13
N TYR A 461 -26.80 -16.48 -0.09
CA TYR A 461 -27.63 -15.28 -0.20
C TYR A 461 -26.83 -13.99 -0.41
N PHE A 462 -25.56 -13.98 -0.01
CA PHE A 462 -24.65 -12.88 -0.35
C PHE A 462 -24.32 -12.89 -1.85
N ALA A 463 -24.08 -14.06 -2.45
CA ALA A 463 -23.72 -14.20 -3.86
C ALA A 463 -24.92 -14.04 -4.81
N GLU A 464 -26.07 -14.63 -4.47
CA GLU A 464 -27.28 -14.68 -5.32
C GLU A 464 -28.26 -13.51 -5.06
N GLY A 465 -28.07 -12.79 -3.96
CA GLY A 465 -28.97 -11.72 -3.50
C GLY A 465 -30.06 -12.22 -2.55
N TRP A 466 -30.49 -11.34 -1.64
CA TRP A 466 -31.55 -11.61 -0.67
C TRP A 466 -32.92 -11.40 -1.29
N PRO A 467 -33.92 -12.26 -0.99
CA PRO A 467 -35.28 -12.06 -1.46
C PRO A 467 -35.89 -10.77 -0.88
N SER A 468 -36.78 -10.15 -1.62
CA SER A 468 -37.50 -8.95 -1.16
C SER A 468 -38.44 -9.23 0.01
N ASP A 469 -38.90 -10.48 0.15
CA ASP A 469 -39.83 -10.91 1.19
C ASP A 469 -39.13 -11.80 2.23
N LYS A 470 -39.18 -11.36 3.49
CA LYS A 470 -38.58 -12.08 4.64
C LYS A 470 -39.20 -13.48 4.87
N SER A 471 -40.44 -13.71 4.42
CA SER A 471 -41.09 -15.02 4.58
C SER A 471 -40.41 -16.13 3.73
N LYS A 472 -39.71 -15.74 2.67
CA LYS A 472 -39.01 -16.66 1.75
C LYS A 472 -37.58 -17.01 2.23
N VAL A 473 -37.14 -16.47 3.37
CA VAL A 473 -35.83 -16.73 3.94
C VAL A 473 -35.89 -17.94 4.88
N PRO A 474 -34.97 -18.92 4.76
CA PRO A 474 -34.87 -20.05 5.69
C PRO A 474 -34.82 -19.60 7.15
N ASP A 475 -35.45 -20.35 8.03
CA ASP A 475 -35.57 -19.99 9.46
C ASP A 475 -34.17 -19.90 10.11
N GLU A 476 -33.18 -20.68 9.64
CA GLU A 476 -31.83 -20.69 10.14
C GLU A 476 -31.13 -19.33 10.01
N ILE A 477 -31.41 -18.57 8.95
CA ILE A 477 -30.77 -17.27 8.68
C ILE A 477 -31.76 -16.09 8.74
N LYS A 478 -33.00 -16.33 9.12
CA LYS A 478 -34.06 -15.33 9.19
C LYS A 478 -33.73 -14.16 10.13
N PHE A 479 -32.94 -14.42 11.16
CA PHE A 479 -32.41 -13.40 12.06
C PHE A 479 -31.55 -12.39 11.31
N PHE A 480 -30.71 -12.86 10.40
CA PHE A 480 -29.77 -12.05 9.63
C PHE A 480 -30.43 -11.23 8.53
N TYR A 481 -31.71 -11.48 8.20
CA TYR A 481 -32.40 -10.74 7.15
C TYR A 481 -32.43 -9.22 7.40
N ASN A 482 -32.60 -8.80 8.64
CA ASN A 482 -32.58 -7.38 9.01
C ASN A 482 -31.17 -6.79 9.01
N LEU A 483 -30.16 -7.64 9.05
CA LEU A 483 -28.72 -7.31 9.07
C LEU A 483 -28.06 -7.52 7.70
N ARG A 484 -28.81 -7.96 6.69
CA ARG A 484 -28.32 -8.41 5.38
C ARG A 484 -27.44 -7.41 4.63
N ASN A 485 -27.69 -6.12 4.80
CA ASN A 485 -26.91 -5.06 4.17
C ASN A 485 -25.54 -4.82 4.83
N GLU A 486 -25.29 -5.48 5.96
CA GLU A 486 -24.06 -5.36 6.74
C GLU A 486 -23.30 -6.70 6.81
N ILE A 487 -23.82 -7.73 6.07
CA ILE A 487 -23.19 -9.04 5.95
C ILE A 487 -22.44 -9.09 4.62
N TYR A 488 -21.21 -9.62 4.66
CA TYR A 488 -20.41 -9.85 3.48
C TYR A 488 -19.53 -11.11 3.64
N VAL A 489 -18.99 -11.57 2.52
CA VAL A 489 -18.11 -12.76 2.47
C VAL A 489 -16.76 -12.34 1.93
N SER A 490 -15.68 -12.72 2.63
CA SER A 490 -14.30 -12.54 2.18
C SER A 490 -13.43 -13.69 2.66
N ASP A 491 -12.52 -14.17 1.81
CA ASP A 491 -11.61 -15.30 2.07
C ASP A 491 -12.31 -16.52 2.71
N ASP A 492 -13.47 -16.87 2.15
CA ASP A 492 -14.33 -17.98 2.61
C ASP A 492 -14.88 -17.85 4.03
N LEU A 493 -14.80 -16.66 4.64
CA LEU A 493 -15.41 -16.33 5.91
C LEU A 493 -16.63 -15.42 5.72
N VAL A 494 -17.59 -15.52 6.63
CA VAL A 494 -18.76 -14.63 6.67
C VAL A 494 -18.58 -13.59 7.77
N PHE A 495 -18.82 -12.33 7.44
CA PHE A 495 -18.69 -11.21 8.36
C PHE A 495 -20.00 -10.47 8.55
N TYR A 496 -20.23 -9.98 9.74
CA TYR A 496 -21.20 -8.97 10.06
C TYR A 496 -20.50 -7.70 10.51
N GLN A 497 -20.53 -6.65 9.68
CA GLN A 497 -19.67 -5.47 9.84
C GLN A 497 -18.18 -5.87 9.82
N ASP A 498 -17.46 -5.58 10.90
CA ASP A 498 -16.02 -5.89 11.09
C ASP A 498 -15.78 -7.14 11.97
N ARG A 499 -16.82 -7.96 12.20
CA ARG A 499 -16.79 -9.12 13.08
C ARG A 499 -17.04 -10.42 12.31
N ILE A 500 -16.24 -11.43 12.58
CA ILE A 500 -16.43 -12.76 11.98
C ILE A 500 -17.70 -13.39 12.57
N ILE A 501 -18.60 -13.87 11.70
CA ILE A 501 -19.71 -14.73 12.12
C ILE A 501 -19.12 -16.11 12.42
N VAL A 502 -19.13 -16.48 13.70
CA VAL A 502 -18.49 -17.71 14.17
C VAL A 502 -19.39 -18.93 13.90
N PRO A 503 -18.89 -19.93 13.13
CA PRO A 503 -19.60 -21.21 12.95
C PRO A 503 -19.96 -21.86 14.28
N LYS A 504 -21.10 -22.56 14.33
CA LYS A 504 -21.63 -23.17 15.58
C LYS A 504 -20.61 -24.08 16.26
N SER A 505 -19.86 -24.86 15.47
CA SER A 505 -18.82 -25.78 15.97
C SER A 505 -17.68 -25.10 16.72
N LEU A 506 -17.39 -23.83 16.41
CA LEU A 506 -16.27 -23.11 17.02
C LEU A 506 -16.65 -22.18 18.18
N ARG A 507 -17.96 -21.95 18.43
CA ARG A 507 -18.43 -21.00 19.46
C ARG A 507 -17.92 -21.34 20.87
N GLU A 508 -17.90 -22.61 21.24
CA GLU A 508 -17.37 -23.04 22.55
C GLU A 508 -15.85 -22.80 22.69
N ASN A 509 -15.09 -23.04 21.62
CA ASN A 509 -13.65 -22.79 21.63
C ASN A 509 -13.37 -21.28 21.73
N VAL A 510 -14.09 -20.47 21.00
CA VAL A 510 -14.00 -19.00 21.09
C VAL A 510 -14.33 -18.49 22.48
N LEU A 511 -15.35 -19.05 23.13
CA LEU A 511 -15.70 -18.72 24.52
C LEU A 511 -14.56 -19.08 25.49
N LYS A 512 -13.91 -20.24 25.31
CA LYS A 512 -12.75 -20.64 26.12
C LYS A 512 -11.57 -19.68 25.91
N ASP A 513 -11.21 -19.40 24.66
CA ASP A 513 -10.14 -18.45 24.30
C ASP A 513 -10.38 -17.05 24.91
N LEU A 514 -11.65 -16.58 24.89
CA LEU A 514 -12.04 -15.31 25.51
C LEU A 514 -11.92 -15.30 27.04
N HIS A 515 -12.08 -16.46 27.68
CA HIS A 515 -11.95 -16.62 29.13
C HIS A 515 -10.51 -16.80 29.62
N GLU A 516 -9.61 -17.33 28.80
CA GLU A 516 -8.20 -17.57 29.17
C GLU A 516 -7.45 -16.29 29.58
N GLY A 517 -7.88 -15.13 29.08
CA GLY A 517 -7.27 -13.83 29.40
C GLY A 517 -7.58 -13.28 30.80
N HIS A 518 -8.45 -13.90 31.61
CA HIS A 518 -8.89 -13.47 32.96
C HIS A 518 -9.20 -11.96 33.13
N MET A 519 -9.70 -11.31 32.08
CA MET A 519 -9.87 -9.85 32.02
C MET A 519 -11.13 -9.31 32.75
N GLY A 520 -11.89 -10.17 33.38
CA GLY A 520 -13.18 -9.84 34.01
C GLY A 520 -14.32 -9.69 32.98
N ILE A 521 -15.57 -9.93 33.42
CA ILE A 521 -16.77 -10.08 32.56
C ILE A 521 -16.95 -8.88 31.59
N THR A 522 -16.79 -7.66 32.06
CA THR A 522 -17.04 -6.45 31.26
C THR A 522 -16.00 -6.27 30.13
N LYS A 523 -14.73 -6.57 30.39
CA LYS A 523 -13.68 -6.47 29.38
C LYS A 523 -13.77 -7.61 28.38
N THR A 524 -14.07 -8.84 28.83
CA THR A 524 -14.28 -10.01 27.97
C THR A 524 -15.45 -9.80 27.01
N LEU A 525 -16.58 -9.28 27.50
CA LEU A 525 -17.73 -8.95 26.66
C LEU A 525 -17.45 -7.83 25.66
N ARG A 526 -16.64 -6.85 26.04
CA ARG A 526 -16.23 -5.78 25.13
C ARG A 526 -15.34 -6.33 24.01
N PHE A 527 -14.35 -7.14 24.34
CA PHE A 527 -13.44 -7.77 23.39
C PHE A 527 -14.18 -8.72 22.43
N ALA A 528 -15.11 -9.54 22.96
CA ALA A 528 -15.97 -10.38 22.14
C ALA A 528 -16.80 -9.56 21.15
N LYS A 529 -17.43 -8.47 21.63
CA LYS A 529 -18.25 -7.58 20.78
C LYS A 529 -17.45 -6.83 19.72
N GLU A 530 -16.15 -6.69 19.86
CA GLU A 530 -15.28 -6.04 18.90
C GLU A 530 -14.74 -7.00 17.81
N SER A 531 -14.73 -8.31 18.07
CA SER A 531 -14.03 -9.28 17.21
C SER A 531 -14.93 -10.32 16.55
N VAL A 532 -16.00 -10.76 17.23
CA VAL A 532 -16.83 -11.89 16.79
C VAL A 532 -18.32 -11.60 16.89
N TYR A 533 -19.12 -12.38 16.13
CA TYR A 533 -20.58 -12.30 16.11
C TYR A 533 -21.20 -13.69 15.96
N TRP A 534 -22.28 -14.00 16.70
CA TRP A 534 -23.13 -15.17 16.50
C TRP A 534 -24.51 -14.99 17.09
#